data_758c47b2458ab9c20e329cde74bf74fc
#
_entry.id   758c47b2458ab9c20e329cde74bf74fc
#
_cell.length_a   1.000
_cell.length_b   1.000
_cell.length_c   1.000
_cell.angle_alpha   90.00
_cell.angle_beta   90.00
_cell.angle_gamma   90.00
#
_symmetry.space_group_name_H-M   'P 1'
#
loop_
_entity.id
_entity.type
_entity.pdbx_description
1 polymer ?
#
loop_
_entity_poly.entity_id
_entity_poly.type
_entity_poly.pdbx_seq_one_letter_code
_entity_poly.pdbx_strand_id
1 'polypeptide(L)'
;MRTRLTSSLSVALLATAAFLVPASPAAAAPSFRTPFPCNQTWSGQTRTTHSPQYAIDFNRTNDHGDPVKASAPGTVDVVANLGDTSYGRYVRINHGNGYTTYYAHLSGFNVSVGQSVGYSTTIGYVGNSGGSSGSHLHYEQRLNGSDIKVRFSGNLAYYFGTRNYTRTAGC
;
A
#
# COMPACT_ATOMS: atom_id res chain seq x y z
N MET A 1 21.66 -62.91 59.37
CA MET A 1 21.62 -62.78 57.88
C MET A 1 20.80 -61.55 57.54
N ARG A 2 21.42 -60.42 57.11
CA ARG A 2 20.72 -59.20 56.76
C ARG A 2 20.88 -58.97 55.22
N THR A 3 19.77 -59.16 54.53
CA THR A 3 19.69 -58.94 53.08
C THR A 3 19.52 -57.43 52.78
N ARG A 4 20.43 -56.82 52.05
CA ARG A 4 20.31 -55.43 51.59
C ARG A 4 19.60 -55.46 50.23
N LEU A 5 18.39 -54.80 50.13
CA LEU A 5 17.77 -54.48 48.85
C LEU A 5 18.44 -53.21 48.32
N THR A 6 19.03 -53.30 47.15
CA THR A 6 19.50 -52.15 46.32
C THR A 6 18.38 -51.75 45.38
N SER A 7 17.79 -50.58 45.62
CA SER A 7 16.81 -49.94 44.71
C SER A 7 17.54 -49.17 43.62
N SER A 8 17.44 -49.60 42.36
CA SER A 8 17.97 -48.88 41.24
C SER A 8 16.91 -47.89 40.71
N LEU A 9 17.21 -46.57 40.84
CA LEU A 9 16.41 -45.50 40.25
C LEU A 9 16.74 -45.37 38.75
N SER A 10 15.81 -45.73 37.88
CA SER A 10 15.92 -45.50 36.45
C SER A 10 15.42 -44.06 36.13
N VAL A 11 16.31 -43.18 35.74
CA VAL A 11 15.99 -41.83 35.23
C VAL A 11 15.62 -41.94 33.75
N ALA A 12 14.33 -41.78 33.43
CA ALA A 12 13.85 -41.67 32.05
C ALA A 12 14.16 -40.28 31.51
N LEU A 13 15.07 -40.18 30.55
CA LEU A 13 15.37 -38.94 29.81
C LEU A 13 14.25 -38.71 28.77
N LEU A 14 13.35 -37.76 29.02
CA LEU A 14 12.37 -37.29 28.02
C LEU A 14 13.11 -36.38 27.05
N ALA A 15 13.38 -36.87 25.83
CA ALA A 15 13.87 -36.07 24.74
C ALA A 15 12.69 -35.25 24.12
N THR A 16 12.65 -33.95 24.38
CA THR A 16 11.73 -33.03 23.68
C THR A 16 12.21 -32.77 22.29
N ALA A 17 11.55 -33.36 21.29
CA ALA A 17 11.77 -33.03 19.89
C ALA A 17 11.22 -31.64 19.60
N ALA A 18 12.10 -30.65 19.39
CA ALA A 18 11.73 -29.33 18.90
C ALA A 18 11.34 -29.45 17.42
N PHE A 19 10.05 -29.31 17.11
CA PHE A 19 9.59 -29.18 15.74
C PHE A 19 9.99 -27.79 15.22
N LEU A 20 10.99 -27.74 14.33
CA LEU A 20 11.29 -26.57 13.51
C LEU A 20 10.12 -26.38 12.51
N VAL A 21 9.22 -25.44 12.81
CA VAL A 21 8.23 -24.99 11.83
C VAL A 21 8.99 -24.17 10.77
N PRO A 22 8.99 -24.60 9.49
CA PRO A 22 9.64 -23.82 8.46
C PRO A 22 8.94 -22.45 8.37
N ALA A 23 9.71 -21.36 8.40
CA ALA A 23 9.18 -20.02 8.17
C ALA A 23 8.60 -19.95 6.76
N SER A 24 7.33 -19.61 6.65
CA SER A 24 6.71 -19.34 5.33
C SER A 24 7.51 -18.25 4.62
N PRO A 25 7.83 -18.40 3.33
CA PRO A 25 8.52 -17.36 2.59
C PRO A 25 7.71 -16.06 2.66
N ALA A 26 8.37 -14.94 2.96
CA ALA A 26 7.72 -13.63 2.94
C ALA A 26 7.10 -13.42 1.56
N ALA A 27 5.79 -13.17 1.51
CA ALA A 27 5.12 -12.95 0.25
C ALA A 27 5.69 -11.69 -0.44
N ALA A 28 5.97 -11.80 -1.73
CA ALA A 28 6.54 -10.71 -2.51
C ALA A 28 5.61 -9.49 -2.51
N ALA A 29 6.19 -8.29 -2.45
CA ALA A 29 5.46 -7.05 -2.60
C ALA A 29 4.77 -6.98 -3.97
N PRO A 30 3.55 -6.40 -4.07
CA PRO A 30 2.92 -6.14 -5.36
C PRO A 30 3.80 -5.28 -6.27
N SER A 31 3.75 -5.52 -7.58
CA SER A 31 4.44 -4.66 -8.56
C SER A 31 3.60 -3.41 -8.80
N PHE A 32 3.75 -2.39 -7.97
CA PHE A 32 3.01 -1.15 -8.10
C PHE A 32 3.44 -0.37 -9.36
N ARG A 33 2.47 0.26 -10.03
CA ARG A 33 2.66 1.19 -11.16
C ARG A 33 2.18 2.58 -10.78
N THR A 34 2.64 3.60 -11.49
CA THR A 34 2.08 4.95 -11.32
C THR A 34 0.57 4.93 -11.58
N PRO A 35 -0.24 5.61 -10.75
CA PRO A 35 -1.70 5.46 -10.72
C PRO A 35 -2.42 6.27 -11.82
N PHE A 36 -1.88 6.31 -13.04
CA PHE A 36 -2.41 7.11 -14.14
C PHE A 36 -2.51 6.29 -15.43
N PRO A 37 -3.23 6.77 -16.45
CA PRO A 37 -3.21 6.19 -17.80
C PRO A 37 -1.80 6.10 -18.39
N CYS A 38 -1.63 5.17 -19.33
CA CYS A 38 -0.38 4.98 -20.06
C CYS A 38 0.09 6.26 -20.77
N ASN A 39 1.41 6.45 -20.82
CA ASN A 39 2.10 7.56 -21.49
C ASN A 39 1.79 8.94 -20.92
N GLN A 40 1.11 9.04 -19.78
CA GLN A 40 0.97 10.29 -19.06
C GLN A 40 2.16 10.50 -18.12
N THR A 41 2.67 11.73 -18.10
CA THR A 41 3.73 12.18 -17.18
C THR A 41 3.12 13.09 -16.12
N TRP A 42 3.46 12.80 -14.86
CA TRP A 42 3.00 13.54 -13.70
C TRP A 42 4.19 13.96 -12.84
N SER A 43 4.13 15.17 -12.33
CA SER A 43 5.07 15.67 -11.33
C SER A 43 4.68 15.09 -9.97
N GLY A 44 5.54 14.28 -9.36
CA GLY A 44 5.35 13.73 -8.02
C GLY A 44 6.23 14.47 -7.03
N GLN A 45 5.62 15.07 -6.02
CA GLN A 45 6.27 15.82 -4.95
C GLN A 45 6.23 15.08 -3.63
N THR A 46 7.36 15.06 -2.93
CA THR A 46 7.49 14.57 -1.56
C THR A 46 8.14 15.64 -0.67
N ARG A 47 7.71 15.73 0.59
CA ARG A 47 8.18 16.77 1.53
C ARG A 47 8.50 16.15 2.88
N THR A 48 9.47 16.70 3.63
CA THR A 48 9.80 16.27 4.99
C THR A 48 8.67 16.51 5.99
N THR A 49 7.79 17.47 5.69
CA THR A 49 6.62 17.85 6.51
C THR A 49 5.32 17.22 6.02
N HIS A 50 5.37 16.30 5.05
CA HIS A 50 4.16 15.63 4.54
C HIS A 50 3.59 14.69 5.61
N SER A 51 2.28 14.56 5.65
CA SER A 51 1.59 13.65 6.55
C SER A 51 0.56 12.80 5.77
N PRO A 52 0.78 11.48 5.64
CA PRO A 52 1.94 10.70 6.07
C PRO A 52 3.23 11.11 5.33
N GLN A 53 4.38 10.91 5.98
CA GLN A 53 5.66 11.43 5.49
C GLN A 53 6.08 10.86 4.12
N TYR A 54 5.73 9.62 3.83
CA TYR A 54 6.13 8.92 2.60
C TYR A 54 5.09 8.96 1.50
N ALA A 55 4.00 9.74 1.66
CA ALA A 55 3.06 9.99 0.58
C ALA A 55 3.69 10.80 -0.56
N ILE A 56 3.10 10.69 -1.74
CA ILE A 56 3.46 11.48 -2.93
C ILE A 56 2.23 12.26 -3.38
N ASP A 57 2.38 13.56 -3.58
CA ASP A 57 1.38 14.39 -4.23
C ASP A 57 1.69 14.50 -5.72
N PHE A 58 0.80 14.00 -6.54
CA PHE A 58 0.92 14.03 -7.99
C PHE A 58 0.12 15.17 -8.60
N ASN A 59 0.77 15.97 -9.44
CA ASN A 59 0.22 17.12 -10.11
C ASN A 59 0.57 17.12 -11.60
N ARG A 60 -0.31 17.72 -12.40
CA ARG A 60 -0.04 18.15 -13.77
C ARG A 60 -0.95 19.32 -14.14
N THR A 61 -0.67 19.99 -15.25
CA THR A 61 -1.53 21.08 -15.74
C THR A 61 -2.94 20.54 -16.05
N ASN A 62 -3.98 21.21 -15.53
CA ASN A 62 -5.39 20.86 -15.71
C ASN A 62 -5.75 19.42 -15.28
N ASP A 63 -5.20 18.96 -14.17
CA ASP A 63 -5.36 17.60 -13.68
C ASP A 63 -6.72 17.29 -13.05
N HIS A 64 -7.54 18.31 -12.72
CA HIS A 64 -8.86 18.10 -12.15
C HIS A 64 -9.76 17.28 -13.06
N GLY A 65 -10.27 16.16 -12.54
CA GLY A 65 -11.09 15.24 -13.34
C GLY A 65 -10.30 14.18 -14.12
N ASP A 66 -8.98 14.22 -14.09
CA ASP A 66 -8.15 13.19 -14.71
C ASP A 66 -8.39 11.82 -14.06
N PRO A 67 -8.44 10.74 -14.85
CA PRO A 67 -8.69 9.41 -14.32
C PRO A 67 -7.52 8.90 -13.48
N VAL A 68 -7.85 8.42 -12.27
CA VAL A 68 -6.94 7.72 -11.37
C VAL A 68 -7.09 6.22 -11.57
N LYS A 69 -5.97 5.52 -11.75
CA LYS A 69 -5.92 4.07 -11.96
C LYS A 69 -5.46 3.33 -10.69
N ALA A 70 -5.93 2.11 -10.50
CA ALA A 70 -5.33 1.23 -9.49
C ALA A 70 -3.85 1.01 -9.81
N SER A 71 -2.97 1.17 -8.81
CA SER A 71 -1.52 1.01 -8.99
C SER A 71 -1.07 -0.45 -9.01
N ALA A 72 -1.89 -1.36 -8.48
CA ALA A 72 -1.72 -2.81 -8.54
C ALA A 72 -3.07 -3.52 -8.47
N PRO A 73 -3.17 -4.81 -8.87
CA PRO A 73 -4.37 -5.60 -8.64
C PRO A 73 -4.69 -5.74 -7.15
N GLY A 74 -5.97 -5.79 -6.81
CA GLY A 74 -6.44 -5.93 -5.42
C GLY A 74 -7.95 -5.83 -5.31
N THR A 75 -8.43 -5.65 -4.08
CA THR A 75 -9.82 -5.44 -3.75
C THR A 75 -10.00 -4.08 -3.08
N VAL A 76 -10.96 -3.32 -3.53
CA VAL A 76 -11.35 -2.05 -2.89
C VAL A 76 -11.94 -2.36 -1.52
N ASP A 77 -11.31 -1.89 -0.45
CA ASP A 77 -11.77 -2.13 0.92
C ASP A 77 -12.29 -0.87 1.61
N VAL A 78 -12.02 0.33 1.05
CA VAL A 78 -12.63 1.59 1.50
C VAL A 78 -12.97 2.46 0.30
N VAL A 79 -14.16 3.02 0.31
CA VAL A 79 -14.62 4.16 -0.49
C VAL A 79 -15.30 5.11 0.47
N ALA A 80 -14.70 6.26 0.76
CA ALA A 80 -15.19 7.16 1.79
C ALA A 80 -15.04 8.63 1.41
N ASN A 81 -15.92 9.46 2.01
CA ASN A 81 -15.87 10.91 1.91
C ASN A 81 -15.84 11.50 3.32
N LEU A 82 -14.74 12.16 3.67
CA LEU A 82 -14.52 12.81 4.97
C LEU A 82 -14.91 14.32 4.94
N GLY A 83 -15.64 14.74 3.92
CA GLY A 83 -16.02 16.15 3.74
C GLY A 83 -14.81 17.01 3.39
N ASP A 84 -14.68 18.16 4.05
CA ASP A 84 -13.64 19.15 3.79
C ASP A 84 -12.39 18.96 4.66
N THR A 85 -12.20 17.77 5.23
CA THR A 85 -11.08 17.47 6.12
C THR A 85 -10.26 16.27 5.63
N SER A 86 -8.97 16.21 6.04
CA SER A 86 -8.10 15.08 5.81
C SER A 86 -8.10 14.65 4.34
N TYR A 87 -8.25 13.37 4.03
CA TYR A 87 -8.27 12.79 2.67
C TYR A 87 -9.44 13.25 1.79
N GLY A 88 -10.49 13.88 2.35
CA GLY A 88 -11.72 14.18 1.60
C GLY A 88 -12.33 12.91 1.03
N ARG A 89 -12.54 12.86 -0.30
CA ARG A 89 -12.93 11.65 -1.00
C ARG A 89 -11.69 10.80 -1.27
N TYR A 90 -11.71 9.55 -0.78
CA TYR A 90 -10.60 8.64 -1.00
C TYR A 90 -11.04 7.19 -1.24
N VAL A 91 -10.19 6.47 -1.95
CA VAL A 91 -10.30 5.02 -2.16
C VAL A 91 -9.09 4.37 -1.52
N ARG A 92 -9.31 3.21 -0.86
CA ARG A 92 -8.24 2.32 -0.43
C ARG A 92 -8.38 0.97 -1.12
N ILE A 93 -7.25 0.43 -1.58
CA ILE A 93 -7.19 -0.90 -2.19
C ILE A 93 -6.30 -1.78 -1.31
N ASN A 94 -6.82 -2.97 -0.98
CA ASN A 94 -6.08 -4.05 -0.33
C ASN A 94 -5.49 -4.97 -1.39
N HIS A 95 -4.16 -5.13 -1.38
CA HIS A 95 -3.41 -5.95 -2.34
C HIS A 95 -3.00 -7.31 -1.77
N GLY A 96 -3.44 -7.64 -0.56
CA GLY A 96 -2.98 -8.81 0.19
C GLY A 96 -1.64 -8.60 0.89
N ASN A 97 -1.25 -9.58 1.71
CA ASN A 97 0.04 -9.60 2.43
C ASN A 97 0.35 -8.31 3.24
N GLY A 98 -0.69 -7.63 3.74
CA GLY A 98 -0.59 -6.38 4.49
C GLY A 98 -0.38 -5.12 3.64
N TYR A 99 -0.27 -5.23 2.30
CA TYR A 99 -0.11 -4.08 1.42
C TYR A 99 -1.44 -3.40 1.11
N THR A 100 -1.47 -2.08 1.28
CA THR A 100 -2.61 -1.23 0.87
C THR A 100 -2.10 0.01 0.15
N THR A 101 -2.95 0.58 -0.74
CA THR A 101 -2.72 1.88 -1.36
C THR A 101 -3.89 2.81 -1.10
N TYR A 102 -3.60 4.09 -0.95
CA TYR A 102 -4.58 5.16 -0.74
C TYR A 102 -4.50 6.15 -1.88
N TYR A 103 -5.67 6.61 -2.30
CA TYR A 103 -5.87 7.58 -3.39
C TYR A 103 -6.84 8.63 -2.87
N ALA A 104 -6.34 9.81 -2.52
CA ALA A 104 -7.12 10.82 -1.82
C ALA A 104 -7.29 12.12 -2.61
N HIS A 105 -8.10 13.02 -2.06
CA HIS A 105 -8.53 14.30 -2.62
C HIS A 105 -9.33 14.16 -3.92
N LEU A 106 -9.99 13.00 -4.14
CA LEU A 106 -10.72 12.72 -5.38
C LEU A 106 -11.90 13.68 -5.59
N SER A 107 -12.24 13.95 -6.86
CA SER A 107 -13.47 14.64 -7.24
C SER A 107 -14.68 13.70 -7.29
N GLY A 108 -14.45 12.41 -7.53
CA GLY A 108 -15.49 11.38 -7.58
C GLY A 108 -14.92 9.97 -7.58
N PHE A 109 -15.78 9.01 -7.31
CA PHE A 109 -15.48 7.58 -7.29
C PHE A 109 -15.95 6.90 -8.57
N ASN A 110 -15.26 5.83 -8.98
CA ASN A 110 -15.66 4.97 -10.10
C ASN A 110 -15.65 3.49 -9.69
N VAL A 111 -15.60 3.21 -8.40
CA VAL A 111 -15.57 1.85 -7.81
C VAL A 111 -16.40 1.82 -6.54
N SER A 112 -16.73 0.59 -6.09
CA SER A 112 -17.42 0.31 -4.84
C SER A 112 -16.57 -0.62 -3.96
N VAL A 113 -16.84 -0.62 -2.64
CA VAL A 113 -16.24 -1.56 -1.69
C VAL A 113 -16.54 -2.99 -2.11
N GLY A 114 -15.56 -3.88 -2.01
CA GLY A 114 -15.60 -5.27 -2.43
C GLY A 114 -15.25 -5.50 -3.91
N GLN A 115 -15.15 -4.45 -4.73
CA GLN A 115 -14.81 -4.58 -6.14
C GLN A 115 -13.35 -5.01 -6.33
N SER A 116 -13.13 -6.06 -7.15
CA SER A 116 -11.79 -6.42 -7.63
C SER A 116 -11.34 -5.45 -8.72
N VAL A 117 -10.10 -5.00 -8.63
CA VAL A 117 -9.49 -4.01 -9.55
C VAL A 117 -8.14 -4.50 -10.06
N GLY A 118 -7.75 -4.00 -11.22
CA GLY A 118 -6.45 -4.21 -11.84
C GLY A 118 -5.86 -2.91 -12.38
N TYR A 119 -4.66 -2.98 -12.94
CA TYR A 119 -3.90 -1.80 -13.40
C TYR A 119 -4.64 -0.87 -14.37
N SER A 120 -5.58 -1.38 -15.16
CA SER A 120 -6.38 -0.59 -16.11
C SER A 120 -7.65 0.00 -15.51
N THR A 121 -8.05 -0.46 -14.31
CA THR A 121 -9.29 -0.01 -13.67
C THR A 121 -9.18 1.45 -13.25
N THR A 122 -10.08 2.31 -13.74
CA THR A 122 -10.28 3.66 -13.18
C THR A 122 -10.99 3.53 -11.85
N ILE A 123 -10.41 4.06 -10.79
CA ILE A 123 -10.97 3.98 -9.42
C ILE A 123 -11.65 5.25 -8.98
N GLY A 124 -11.36 6.36 -9.62
CA GLY A 124 -11.90 7.68 -9.36
C GLY A 124 -11.20 8.71 -10.23
N TYR A 125 -11.36 9.97 -9.87
CA TYR A 125 -10.86 11.10 -10.64
C TYR A 125 -10.14 12.08 -9.72
N VAL A 126 -9.06 12.69 -10.21
CA VAL A 126 -8.31 13.72 -9.47
C VAL A 126 -9.22 14.87 -9.10
N GLY A 127 -9.04 15.43 -7.92
CA GLY A 127 -9.85 16.51 -7.41
C GLY A 127 -9.13 17.37 -6.38
N ASN A 128 -9.92 18.07 -5.57
CA ASN A 128 -9.45 18.98 -4.53
C ASN A 128 -10.33 18.87 -3.27
N SER A 129 -10.79 17.66 -2.92
CA SER A 129 -11.63 17.46 -1.74
C SER A 129 -10.81 17.31 -0.46
N GLY A 130 -11.41 17.54 0.68
CA GLY A 130 -10.76 17.40 1.98
C GLY A 130 -9.77 18.51 2.31
N GLY A 131 -8.73 18.18 3.04
CA GLY A 131 -7.69 19.11 3.49
C GLY A 131 -6.69 19.48 2.40
N SER A 132 -7.15 19.82 1.20
CA SER A 132 -6.33 20.12 0.03
C SER A 132 -6.46 21.60 -0.37
N SER A 133 -5.35 22.23 -0.76
CA SER A 133 -5.30 23.64 -1.20
C SER A 133 -5.35 23.80 -2.72
N GLY A 134 -5.32 22.73 -3.48
CA GLY A 134 -5.35 22.73 -4.94
C GLY A 134 -5.54 21.33 -5.49
N SER A 135 -5.93 21.22 -6.78
CA SER A 135 -6.14 19.92 -7.42
C SER A 135 -4.86 19.11 -7.45
N HIS A 136 -4.89 17.88 -6.97
CA HIS A 136 -3.80 16.90 -7.03
C HIS A 136 -4.30 15.52 -6.61
N LEU A 137 -3.53 14.49 -6.90
CA LEU A 137 -3.72 13.17 -6.30
C LEU A 137 -2.73 12.98 -5.15
N HIS A 138 -3.22 12.79 -3.94
CA HIS A 138 -2.43 12.29 -2.83
C HIS A 138 -2.41 10.76 -2.88
N TYR A 139 -1.20 10.17 -2.89
CA TYR A 139 -0.99 8.73 -3.05
C TYR A 139 -0.08 8.15 -1.98
N GLU A 140 -0.49 7.01 -1.41
CA GLU A 140 0.30 6.29 -0.41
C GLU A 140 0.42 4.80 -0.73
N GLN A 141 1.53 4.20 -0.28
CA GLN A 141 1.69 2.77 -0.09
C GLN A 141 1.88 2.49 1.39
N ARG A 142 1.18 1.49 1.91
CA ARG A 142 1.30 1.06 3.31
C ARG A 142 1.56 -0.43 3.41
N LEU A 143 2.27 -0.83 4.45
CA LEU A 143 2.48 -2.22 4.84
C LEU A 143 2.07 -2.38 6.31
N ASN A 144 1.13 -3.28 6.59
CA ASN A 144 0.57 -3.53 7.91
C ASN A 144 0.10 -2.23 8.62
N GLY A 145 -0.52 -1.33 7.84
CA GLY A 145 -1.06 -0.05 8.32
C GLY A 145 -0.05 1.11 8.42
N SER A 146 1.25 0.84 8.40
CA SER A 146 2.29 1.87 8.42
C SER A 146 2.61 2.37 7.02
N ASP A 147 2.80 3.69 6.84
CA ASP A 147 3.28 4.26 5.58
C ASP A 147 4.69 3.78 5.27
N ILE A 148 4.93 3.44 4.02
CA ILE A 148 6.23 3.01 3.51
C ILE A 148 6.65 3.88 2.33
N LYS A 149 7.94 3.98 2.10
CA LYS A 149 8.44 4.67 0.90
C LYS A 149 7.90 4.02 -0.36
N VAL A 150 7.23 4.82 -1.17
CA VAL A 150 6.57 4.39 -2.41
C VAL A 150 7.57 3.80 -3.39
N ARG A 151 7.17 2.71 -4.05
CA ARG A 151 7.91 2.08 -5.14
C ARG A 151 7.02 1.93 -6.37
N PHE A 152 7.59 2.17 -7.55
CA PHE A 152 6.95 1.87 -8.82
C PHE A 152 7.82 0.94 -9.63
N SER A 153 7.26 -0.19 -10.10
CA SER A 153 7.99 -1.25 -10.79
C SER A 153 9.28 -1.67 -10.07
N GLY A 154 9.21 -1.78 -8.72
CA GLY A 154 10.33 -2.11 -7.85
C GLY A 154 11.28 -0.94 -7.52
N ASN A 155 11.28 0.14 -8.30
CA ASN A 155 12.15 1.29 -8.08
C ASN A 155 11.60 2.22 -7.00
N LEU A 156 12.48 2.66 -6.09
CA LEU A 156 12.14 3.62 -5.05
C LEU A 156 11.79 4.98 -5.67
N ALA A 157 10.71 5.60 -5.20
CA ALA A 157 10.38 6.96 -5.57
C ALA A 157 11.45 7.96 -5.05
N TYR A 158 11.52 9.13 -5.66
CA TYR A 158 12.43 10.18 -5.24
C TYR A 158 11.92 10.87 -3.97
N TYR A 159 12.80 11.07 -2.99
CA TYR A 159 12.58 11.73 -1.70
C TYR A 159 13.77 12.66 -1.39
N PHE A 160 13.64 13.77 -0.83
CA PHE A 160 12.55 14.70 -0.66
C PHE A 160 12.72 15.75 -1.75
N GLY A 161 11.67 16.00 -2.53
CA GLY A 161 11.71 16.92 -3.67
C GLY A 161 10.69 16.56 -4.70
N THR A 162 10.92 16.99 -5.94
CA THR A 162 10.01 16.81 -7.07
C THR A 162 10.68 16.01 -8.19
N ARG A 163 9.95 15.05 -8.76
CA ARG A 163 10.37 14.25 -9.93
C ARG A 163 9.20 13.94 -10.84
N ASN A 164 9.44 13.87 -12.13
CA ASN A 164 8.45 13.43 -13.10
C ASN A 164 8.38 11.90 -13.18
N TYR A 165 7.17 11.38 -13.24
CA TYR A 165 6.85 9.97 -13.34
C TYR A 165 5.98 9.74 -14.57
N THR A 166 6.43 8.89 -15.47
CA THR A 166 5.66 8.47 -16.66
C THR A 166 5.27 7.01 -16.52
N ARG A 167 4.01 6.69 -16.76
CA ARG A 167 3.57 5.30 -16.79
C ARG A 167 3.91 4.68 -18.13
N THR A 168 4.87 3.78 -18.15
CA THR A 168 5.27 3.00 -19.32
C THR A 168 5.07 1.49 -19.11
N ALA A 169 5.13 1.04 -17.86
CA ALA A 169 4.99 -0.36 -17.51
C ALA A 169 3.54 -0.83 -17.64
N GLY A 170 3.33 -1.89 -18.40
CA GLY A 170 2.03 -2.54 -18.61
C GLY A 170 1.07 -1.69 -19.43
N CYS A 171 1.61 -0.95 -20.31
CA CYS A 171 0.95 -0.31 -21.41
C CYS A 171 1.06 -1.17 -22.65
#